data_ab49dddab46fe7f7b3a4a1681d750c73
#
_entry.id   ab49dddab46fe7f7b3a4a1681d750c73
#
_cell.length_a   1.000
_cell.length_b   1.000
_cell.length_c   1.000
_cell.angle_alpha   90.00
_cell.angle_beta   90.00
_cell.angle_gamma   90.00
#
_symmetry.space_group_name_H-M   'P 1'
#
loop_
_entity.id
_entity.type
_entity.pdbx_description
1 polymer ?
#
loop_
_entity_poly.entity_id
_entity_poly.type
_entity_poly.pdbx_seq_one_letter_code
_entity_poly.pdbx_strand_id
1 'polypeptide(L)'
;LLKLLTGALRVGVSARLAKTALAALCARDVADIEEIWHAVAPPYLDLFAWLEGRGPRPAIEDRPVYRPMMLAHPIEVAELAGLDLAQFQAEWKWDGIRIQIAAARRDIKLFSRTGDDISGAFPDVAGALAASLVSDSVLDGELLVSRGGEIAPFNDLQQRLNRKAVSKRQLETHPAHVRLYDALLLEGRDLREQ
;
A
#
# COMPACT_ATOMS: atom_id res chain seq x y z
N LEU A 1 0.87 27.68 -16.67
CA LEU A 1 1.38 28.56 -15.61
C LEU A 1 0.73 28.24 -14.26
N LEU A 2 -0.59 28.29 -14.09
CA LEU A 2 -1.26 27.98 -12.82
C LEU A 2 -0.93 26.57 -12.30
N LYS A 3 -0.90 25.55 -13.16
CA LYS A 3 -0.51 24.19 -12.77
C LYS A 3 0.95 24.07 -12.35
N LEU A 4 1.85 24.87 -12.89
CA LEU A 4 3.25 24.99 -12.45
C LEU A 4 3.33 25.56 -11.03
N LEU A 5 2.58 26.61 -10.75
CA LEU A 5 2.54 27.26 -9.44
C LEU A 5 1.89 26.39 -8.36
N THR A 6 0.89 25.58 -8.72
CA THR A 6 0.18 24.68 -7.79
C THR A 6 0.82 23.31 -7.64
N GLY A 7 1.94 23.04 -8.31
CA GLY A 7 2.62 21.75 -8.26
C GLY A 7 1.87 20.59 -8.94
N ALA A 8 0.83 20.90 -9.73
CA ALA A 8 -0.03 19.90 -10.36
C ALA A 8 0.30 19.66 -11.85
N LEU A 9 1.56 19.74 -12.25
CA LEU A 9 1.98 19.47 -13.62
C LEU A 9 1.81 17.97 -13.93
N ARG A 10 0.80 17.63 -14.71
CA ARG A 10 0.69 16.31 -15.34
C ARG A 10 1.42 16.35 -16.68
N VAL A 11 2.56 15.67 -16.75
CA VAL A 11 3.39 15.57 -17.97
C VAL A 11 2.95 14.42 -18.87
N GLY A 12 1.85 13.73 -18.58
CA GLY A 12 1.36 12.61 -19.38
C GLY A 12 2.09 11.28 -19.15
N VAL A 13 3.09 11.23 -18.25
CA VAL A 13 3.80 10.00 -17.87
C VAL A 13 3.34 9.57 -16.48
N SER A 14 2.69 8.41 -16.39
CA SER A 14 2.35 7.80 -15.10
C SER A 14 3.60 7.18 -14.44
N ALA A 15 3.58 7.03 -13.12
CA ALA A 15 4.65 6.32 -12.40
C ALA A 15 4.83 4.89 -12.92
N ARG A 16 3.74 4.21 -13.29
CA ARG A 16 3.80 2.88 -13.90
C ARG A 16 4.57 2.90 -15.23
N LEU A 17 4.28 3.84 -16.11
CA LEU A 17 4.96 3.95 -17.40
C LEU A 17 6.45 4.28 -17.20
N ALA A 18 6.79 5.14 -16.23
CA ALA A 18 8.18 5.44 -15.89
C ALA A 18 8.93 4.18 -15.41
N LYS A 19 8.33 3.40 -14.52
CA LYS A 19 8.92 2.13 -14.02
C LYS A 19 9.11 1.12 -15.16
N THR A 20 8.11 0.96 -16.04
CA THR A 20 8.21 0.08 -17.22
C THR A 20 9.32 0.53 -18.18
N ALA A 21 9.46 1.83 -18.40
CA ALA A 21 10.51 2.37 -19.25
C ALA A 21 11.91 2.14 -18.66
N LEU A 22 12.08 2.32 -17.35
CA LEU A 22 13.33 2.03 -16.66
C LEU A 22 13.67 0.54 -16.72
N ALA A 23 12.69 -0.34 -16.52
CA ALA A 23 12.88 -1.80 -16.66
C ALA A 23 13.36 -2.19 -18.05
N ALA A 24 12.70 -1.67 -19.08
CA ALA A 24 13.09 -1.93 -20.49
C ALA A 24 14.49 -1.38 -20.81
N LEU A 25 14.82 -0.18 -20.33
CA LEU A 25 16.12 0.45 -20.55
C LEU A 25 17.28 -0.37 -19.97
N CYS A 26 17.08 -0.99 -18.82
CA CYS A 26 18.13 -1.67 -18.05
C CYS A 26 18.01 -3.20 -18.08
N ALA A 27 17.12 -3.75 -18.92
CA ALA A 27 16.85 -5.20 -19.03
C ALA A 27 16.60 -5.86 -17.66
N ARG A 28 15.81 -5.20 -16.79
CA ARG A 28 15.40 -5.69 -15.47
C ARG A 28 13.91 -5.97 -15.42
N ASP A 29 13.48 -6.73 -14.41
CA ASP A 29 12.05 -6.92 -14.16
C ASP A 29 11.43 -5.63 -13.61
N VAL A 30 10.21 -5.32 -14.06
CA VAL A 30 9.42 -4.20 -13.54
C VAL A 30 9.13 -4.38 -12.05
N ALA A 31 8.90 -5.62 -11.61
CA ALA A 31 8.63 -5.95 -10.21
C ALA A 31 9.79 -5.55 -9.29
N ASP A 32 11.03 -5.75 -9.71
CA ASP A 32 12.22 -5.32 -8.96
C ASP A 32 12.27 -3.81 -8.74
N ILE A 33 11.87 -3.05 -9.76
CA ILE A 33 11.82 -1.59 -9.68
C ILE A 33 10.65 -1.14 -8.82
N GLU A 34 9.50 -1.80 -8.95
CA GLU A 34 8.32 -1.49 -8.15
C GLU A 34 8.57 -1.68 -6.67
N GLU A 35 9.29 -2.71 -6.29
CA GLU A 35 9.58 -3.01 -4.90
C GLU A 35 10.43 -1.93 -4.23
N ILE A 36 11.39 -1.33 -4.94
CA ILE A 36 12.26 -0.28 -4.37
C ILE A 36 11.75 1.14 -4.64
N TRP A 37 10.76 1.31 -5.52
CA TRP A 37 10.30 2.63 -5.97
C TRP A 37 9.95 3.58 -4.83
N HIS A 38 9.30 3.07 -3.79
CA HIS A 38 8.87 3.86 -2.64
C HIS A 38 9.99 4.06 -1.59
N ALA A 39 11.10 3.35 -1.74
CA ALA A 39 12.27 3.51 -0.87
C ALA A 39 13.28 4.55 -1.40
N VAL A 40 13.18 4.91 -2.66
CA VAL A 40 14.12 5.87 -3.29
C VAL A 40 13.51 7.27 -3.38
N ALA A 41 14.37 8.28 -3.34
CA ALA A 41 13.99 9.68 -3.41
C ALA A 41 14.88 10.45 -4.38
N PRO A 42 14.39 11.56 -4.95
CA PRO A 42 15.23 12.44 -5.76
C PRO A 42 16.53 12.83 -5.02
N PRO A 43 17.66 12.91 -5.74
CA PRO A 43 17.82 12.84 -7.19
C PRO A 43 17.98 11.44 -7.80
N TYR A 44 17.57 10.36 -7.12
CA TYR A 44 17.58 8.97 -7.57
C TYR A 44 18.94 8.39 -8.00
N LEU A 45 20.03 8.90 -7.47
CA LEU A 45 21.40 8.51 -7.87
C LEU A 45 21.66 7.03 -7.63
N ASP A 46 21.28 6.51 -6.46
CA ASP A 46 21.46 5.10 -6.11
C ASP A 46 20.61 4.18 -6.99
N LEU A 47 19.38 4.61 -7.34
CA LEU A 47 18.53 3.90 -8.27
C LEU A 47 19.20 3.77 -9.65
N PHE A 48 19.67 4.89 -10.21
CA PHE A 48 20.35 4.86 -11.51
C PHE A 48 21.67 4.09 -11.48
N ALA A 49 22.46 4.23 -10.42
CA ALA A 49 23.70 3.46 -10.25
C ALA A 49 23.43 1.95 -10.25
N TRP A 50 22.38 1.52 -9.56
CA TRP A 50 21.97 0.11 -9.57
C TRP A 50 21.42 -0.35 -10.93
N LEU A 51 20.56 0.45 -11.56
CA LEU A 51 20.01 0.14 -12.88
C LEU A 51 21.09 -0.02 -13.96
N GLU A 52 22.13 0.80 -13.90
CA GLU A 52 23.27 0.75 -14.82
C GLU A 52 24.34 -0.29 -14.42
N GLY A 53 24.13 -1.05 -13.35
CA GLY A 53 25.08 -2.06 -12.86
C GLY A 53 26.34 -1.49 -12.19
N ARG A 54 26.33 -0.19 -11.84
CA ARG A 54 27.46 0.52 -11.20
C ARG A 54 27.39 0.54 -9.67
N GLY A 55 26.27 0.09 -9.10
CA GLY A 55 26.05 0.10 -7.65
C GLY A 55 25.15 -1.05 -7.19
N PRO A 56 25.06 -1.29 -5.86
CA PRO A 56 24.18 -2.29 -5.29
C PRO A 56 22.70 -1.88 -5.44
N ARG A 57 21.80 -2.84 -5.26
CA ARG A 57 20.36 -2.57 -5.15
C ARG A 57 20.11 -1.62 -3.97
N PRO A 58 19.34 -0.53 -4.15
CA PRO A 58 18.98 0.34 -3.04
C PRO A 58 18.33 -0.44 -1.89
N ALA A 59 18.81 -0.22 -0.67
CA ALA A 59 18.29 -0.88 0.51
C ALA A 59 16.91 -0.34 0.90
N ILE A 60 16.03 -1.25 1.30
CA ILE A 60 14.68 -0.93 1.81
C ILE A 60 14.67 -0.89 3.34
N GLU A 61 15.79 -1.27 3.96
CA GLU A 61 15.92 -1.51 5.39
C GLU A 61 15.49 -0.32 6.25
N ASP A 62 14.93 -0.63 7.40
CA ASP A 62 14.59 0.30 8.48
C ASP A 62 13.51 1.35 8.20
N ARG A 63 12.79 1.25 7.10
CA ARG A 63 11.67 2.16 6.78
C ARG A 63 10.43 1.39 6.36
N PRO A 64 9.22 1.83 6.78
CA PRO A 64 7.97 1.29 6.28
C PRO A 64 7.81 1.69 4.81
N VAL A 65 7.89 0.71 3.91
CA VAL A 65 7.84 0.91 2.47
C VAL A 65 6.69 0.12 1.87
N TYR A 66 5.97 0.74 0.95
CA TYR A 66 4.96 0.08 0.15
C TYR A 66 5.58 -1.03 -0.70
N ARG A 67 4.94 -2.19 -0.72
CA ARG A 67 5.28 -3.30 -1.60
C ARG A 67 4.17 -3.53 -2.62
N PRO A 68 4.49 -4.00 -3.85
CA PRO A 68 3.47 -4.34 -4.82
C PRO A 68 2.43 -5.29 -4.24
N MET A 69 1.16 -4.91 -4.31
CA MET A 69 0.05 -5.74 -3.82
C MET A 69 -0.20 -6.91 -4.76
N MET A 70 -0.47 -8.08 -4.20
CA MET A 70 -1.03 -9.20 -4.95
C MET A 70 -2.46 -8.87 -5.39
N LEU A 71 -2.75 -9.07 -6.67
CA LEU A 71 -4.04 -8.73 -7.27
C LEU A 71 -4.76 -9.99 -7.70
N ALA A 72 -6.02 -10.14 -7.25
CA ALA A 72 -6.90 -11.20 -7.71
C ALA A 72 -7.32 -10.96 -9.17
N HIS A 73 -7.45 -12.03 -9.93
CA HIS A 73 -8.04 -12.03 -11.26
C HIS A 73 -9.55 -12.29 -11.18
N PRO A 74 -10.35 -11.68 -12.08
CA PRO A 74 -11.77 -12.01 -12.15
C PRO A 74 -11.95 -13.47 -12.59
N ILE A 75 -12.98 -14.11 -12.07
CA ILE A 75 -13.40 -15.46 -12.45
C ILE A 75 -14.88 -15.44 -12.78
N GLU A 76 -15.28 -16.16 -13.81
CA GLU A 76 -16.67 -16.32 -14.19
C GLU A 76 -17.36 -17.38 -13.33
N VAL A 77 -18.66 -17.20 -13.07
CA VAL A 77 -19.43 -18.11 -12.22
C VAL A 77 -19.38 -19.56 -12.72
N ALA A 78 -19.34 -19.75 -14.04
CA ALA A 78 -19.25 -21.07 -14.66
C ALA A 78 -17.91 -21.79 -14.34
N GLU A 79 -16.83 -21.05 -14.09
CA GLU A 79 -15.52 -21.60 -13.79
C GLU A 79 -15.41 -22.07 -12.33
N LEU A 80 -16.27 -21.54 -11.43
CA LEU A 80 -16.27 -21.90 -10.00
C LEU A 80 -16.48 -23.40 -9.78
N ALA A 81 -17.29 -24.06 -10.60
CA ALA A 81 -17.58 -25.50 -10.48
C ALA A 81 -16.35 -26.39 -10.77
N GLY A 82 -15.35 -25.87 -11.50
CA GLY A 82 -14.12 -26.57 -11.85
C GLY A 82 -12.95 -26.31 -10.91
N LEU A 83 -13.12 -25.44 -9.89
CA LEU A 83 -12.04 -25.12 -8.98
C LEU A 83 -11.80 -26.25 -7.97
N ASP A 84 -10.51 -26.56 -7.74
CA ASP A 84 -10.10 -27.32 -6.57
C ASP A 84 -10.12 -26.41 -5.34
N LEU A 85 -11.20 -26.46 -4.58
CA LEU A 85 -11.43 -25.58 -3.42
C LEU A 85 -10.33 -25.65 -2.34
N ALA A 86 -9.53 -26.74 -2.33
CA ALA A 86 -8.40 -26.85 -1.40
C ALA A 86 -7.26 -25.86 -1.72
N GLN A 87 -7.24 -25.31 -2.93
CA GLN A 87 -6.24 -24.33 -3.37
C GLN A 87 -6.70 -22.88 -3.26
N PHE A 88 -7.90 -22.63 -2.75
CA PHE A 88 -8.49 -21.30 -2.68
C PHE A 88 -8.98 -20.99 -1.27
N GLN A 89 -8.86 -19.72 -0.91
CA GLN A 89 -9.42 -19.17 0.31
C GLN A 89 -10.62 -18.28 -0.06
N ALA A 90 -11.74 -18.46 0.63
CA ALA A 90 -12.92 -17.62 0.48
C ALA A 90 -12.90 -16.51 1.53
N GLU A 91 -13.06 -15.27 1.08
CA GLU A 91 -13.01 -14.08 1.93
C GLU A 91 -14.21 -13.18 1.72
N TRP A 92 -14.59 -12.43 2.75
CA TRP A 92 -15.61 -11.40 2.61
C TRP A 92 -15.06 -10.22 1.80
N LYS A 93 -15.82 -9.82 0.78
CA LYS A 93 -15.54 -8.60 0.05
C LYS A 93 -16.14 -7.40 0.78
N TRP A 94 -15.33 -6.76 1.60
CA TRP A 94 -15.73 -5.55 2.30
C TRP A 94 -15.84 -4.36 1.36
N ASP A 95 -16.78 -3.45 1.63
CA ASP A 95 -16.94 -2.19 0.89
C ASP A 95 -16.17 -1.06 1.61
N GLY A 96 -14.87 -1.02 1.41
CA GLY A 96 -13.95 -0.08 2.01
C GLY A 96 -12.88 0.37 1.03
N ILE A 97 -11.67 0.57 1.55
CA ILE A 97 -10.48 0.87 0.76
C ILE A 97 -9.41 -0.13 1.10
N ARG A 98 -8.92 -0.84 0.10
CA ARG A 98 -7.73 -1.66 0.26
C ARG A 98 -6.54 -0.78 0.64
N ILE A 99 -5.91 -1.11 1.74
CA ILE A 99 -4.68 -0.48 2.22
C ILE A 99 -3.61 -1.51 2.46
N GLN A 100 -2.38 -1.03 2.44
CA GLN A 100 -1.25 -1.77 2.94
C GLN A 100 -0.69 -1.06 4.17
N ILE A 101 -0.45 -1.82 5.22
CA ILE A 101 0.18 -1.37 6.45
C ILE A 101 1.61 -1.88 6.44
N ALA A 102 2.57 -0.97 6.46
CA ALA A 102 3.98 -1.31 6.59
C ALA A 102 4.52 -0.83 7.93
N ALA A 103 5.18 -1.71 8.65
CA ALA A 103 5.85 -1.43 9.91
C ALA A 103 7.33 -1.74 9.82
N ALA A 104 8.17 -0.77 10.20
CA ALA A 104 9.61 -0.95 10.33
C ALA A 104 10.08 -0.26 11.62
N ARG A 105 10.77 -1.00 12.47
CA ARG A 105 11.12 -0.54 13.83
C ARG A 105 9.89 -0.09 14.62
N ARG A 106 9.70 1.22 14.84
CA ARG A 106 8.55 1.83 15.53
C ARG A 106 7.73 2.75 14.63
N ASP A 107 8.09 2.82 13.35
CA ASP A 107 7.37 3.61 12.37
C ASP A 107 6.34 2.76 11.63
N ILE A 108 5.13 3.29 11.48
CA ILE A 108 4.03 2.64 10.80
C ILE A 108 3.49 3.59 9.74
N LYS A 109 3.37 3.07 8.53
CA LYS A 109 2.77 3.76 7.41
C LYS A 109 1.57 2.99 6.86
N LEU A 110 0.56 3.75 6.46
CA LEU A 110 -0.58 3.24 5.73
C LEU A 110 -0.49 3.74 4.29
N PHE A 111 -0.52 2.80 3.37
CA PHE A 111 -0.47 3.10 1.94
C PHE A 111 -1.79 2.74 1.27
N SER A 112 -2.23 3.58 0.34
CA SER A 112 -3.34 3.28 -0.55
C SER A 112 -2.97 2.16 -1.53
N ARG A 113 -3.95 1.65 -2.28
CA ARG A 113 -3.73 0.67 -3.36
C ARG A 113 -2.69 1.13 -4.41
N THR A 114 -2.51 2.44 -4.57
CA THR A 114 -1.57 3.05 -5.51
C THR A 114 -0.21 3.38 -4.89
N GLY A 115 -0.03 3.09 -3.60
CA GLY A 115 1.21 3.35 -2.87
C GLY A 115 1.34 4.77 -2.33
N ASP A 116 0.24 5.54 -2.31
CA ASP A 116 0.23 6.86 -1.69
C ASP A 116 0.18 6.74 -0.18
N ASP A 117 1.03 7.48 0.55
CA ASP A 117 0.99 7.55 2.01
C ASP A 117 -0.27 8.28 2.48
N ILE A 118 -1.16 7.56 3.15
CA ILE A 118 -2.42 8.06 3.70
C ILE A 118 -2.42 8.11 5.24
N SER A 119 -1.29 7.87 5.89
CA SER A 119 -1.16 7.80 7.36
C SER A 119 -1.71 9.03 8.07
N GLY A 120 -1.53 10.22 7.49
CA GLY A 120 -2.03 11.49 8.03
C GLY A 120 -3.55 11.58 8.14
N ALA A 121 -4.28 10.84 7.31
CA ALA A 121 -5.75 10.77 7.37
C ALA A 121 -6.26 9.73 8.39
N PHE A 122 -5.39 8.83 8.87
CA PHE A 122 -5.77 7.69 9.73
C PHE A 122 -4.80 7.49 10.91
N PRO A 123 -4.53 8.55 11.71
CA PRO A 123 -3.60 8.47 12.85
C PRO A 123 -4.08 7.54 13.96
N ASP A 124 -5.38 7.33 14.07
CA ASP A 124 -6.01 6.37 15.00
C ASP A 124 -5.61 4.92 14.69
N VAL A 125 -5.59 4.55 13.41
CA VAL A 125 -5.14 3.22 12.96
C VAL A 125 -3.65 3.05 13.21
N ALA A 126 -2.83 4.01 12.77
CA ALA A 126 -1.38 3.96 12.98
C ALA A 126 -1.02 3.88 14.47
N GLY A 127 -1.70 4.67 15.31
CA GLY A 127 -1.50 4.66 16.76
C GLY A 127 -1.91 3.35 17.45
N ALA A 128 -3.03 2.75 17.04
CA ALA A 128 -3.48 1.46 17.56
C ALA A 128 -2.53 0.33 17.19
N LEU A 129 -2.01 0.34 15.98
CA LEU A 129 -1.09 -0.69 15.48
C LEU A 129 0.32 -0.56 16.06
N ALA A 130 0.76 0.66 16.38
CA ALA A 130 2.11 0.89 16.94
C ALA A 130 2.36 0.14 18.26
N ALA A 131 1.29 -0.20 19.00
CA ALA A 131 1.38 -0.92 20.26
C ALA A 131 1.38 -2.46 20.09
N SER A 132 0.91 -2.97 18.95
CA SER A 132 0.63 -4.40 18.75
C SER A 132 1.31 -5.02 17.52
N LEU A 133 1.67 -4.20 16.55
CA LEU A 133 2.26 -4.72 15.32
C LEU A 133 3.75 -4.99 15.49
N VAL A 134 4.16 -6.17 15.04
CA VAL A 134 5.57 -6.57 15.04
C VAL A 134 6.32 -5.78 13.98
N SER A 135 7.56 -5.39 14.28
CA SER A 135 8.44 -4.71 13.33
C SER A 135 8.70 -5.58 12.10
N ASP A 136 9.08 -4.92 11.01
CA ASP A 136 9.38 -5.56 9.73
C ASP A 136 8.22 -6.40 9.18
N SER A 137 7.04 -5.79 9.24
CA SER A 137 5.79 -6.39 8.76
C SER A 137 5.14 -5.55 7.65
N VAL A 138 4.56 -6.23 6.67
CA VAL A 138 3.72 -5.64 5.62
C VAL A 138 2.44 -6.46 5.51
N LEU A 139 1.32 -5.82 5.84
CA LEU A 139 0.01 -6.44 5.92
C LEU A 139 -0.96 -5.75 4.96
N ASP A 140 -1.79 -6.51 4.28
CA ASP A 140 -2.90 -5.99 3.48
C ASP A 140 -4.22 -6.10 4.25
N GLY A 141 -5.08 -5.12 4.06
CA GLY A 141 -6.37 -5.10 4.71
C GLY A 141 -7.34 -4.13 4.06
N GLU A 142 -8.58 -4.18 4.50
CA GLU A 142 -9.61 -3.22 4.11
C GLU A 142 -9.81 -2.19 5.20
N LEU A 143 -9.66 -0.93 4.84
CA LEU A 143 -9.91 0.21 5.70
C LEU A 143 -11.40 0.59 5.64
N LEU A 144 -12.00 0.70 6.80
CA LEU A 144 -13.43 0.88 7.00
C LEU A 144 -13.66 1.97 8.07
N VAL A 145 -14.91 2.36 8.26
CA VAL A 145 -15.36 3.07 9.47
C VAL A 145 -16.22 2.10 10.27
N SER A 146 -16.03 2.05 11.59
CA SER A 146 -16.85 1.22 12.48
C SER A 146 -17.40 2.05 13.64
N ARG A 147 -18.69 1.90 13.91
CA ARG A 147 -19.37 2.55 15.05
C ARG A 147 -20.14 1.51 15.85
N GLY A 148 -19.89 1.46 17.15
CA GLY A 148 -20.59 0.50 18.01
C GLY A 148 -20.36 -0.98 17.64
N GLY A 149 -19.27 -1.29 16.94
CA GLY A 149 -18.96 -2.65 16.46
C GLY A 149 -19.53 -2.97 15.07
N GLU A 150 -20.33 -2.09 14.47
CA GLU A 150 -20.89 -2.27 13.13
C GLU A 150 -20.09 -1.48 12.10
N ILE A 151 -19.95 -2.05 10.90
CA ILE A 151 -19.30 -1.38 9.78
C ILE A 151 -20.26 -0.34 9.18
N ALA A 152 -19.80 0.89 9.09
CA ALA A 152 -20.55 1.99 8.50
C ALA A 152 -20.43 1.97 6.97
N PRO A 153 -21.37 2.63 6.25
CA PRO A 153 -21.31 2.75 4.79
C PRO A 153 -20.01 3.42 4.31
N PHE A 154 -19.57 3.07 3.12
CA PHE A 154 -18.36 3.60 2.48
C PHE A 154 -18.31 5.16 2.44
N ASN A 155 -19.48 5.81 2.30
CA ASN A 155 -19.58 7.26 2.32
C ASN A 155 -19.02 7.90 3.60
N ASP A 156 -19.07 7.19 4.73
CA ASP A 156 -18.51 7.66 5.99
C ASP A 156 -16.98 7.64 5.97
N LEU A 157 -16.40 6.63 5.33
CA LEU A 157 -14.95 6.56 5.12
C LEU A 157 -14.47 7.69 4.19
N GLN A 158 -15.25 8.04 3.16
CA GLN A 158 -14.93 9.13 2.25
C GLN A 158 -14.77 10.48 2.96
N GLN A 159 -15.42 10.70 4.11
CA GLN A 159 -15.27 11.93 4.89
C GLN A 159 -13.84 12.13 5.43
N ARG A 160 -13.06 11.07 5.52
CA ARG A 160 -11.66 11.10 5.98
C ARG A 160 -10.64 11.06 4.85
N LEU A 161 -11.04 10.58 3.67
CA LEU A 161 -10.15 10.50 2.52
C LEU A 161 -9.65 11.87 2.05
N ASN A 162 -8.46 11.88 1.47
CA ASN A 162 -7.81 13.09 0.90
C ASN A 162 -7.55 14.21 1.93
N ARG A 163 -7.63 13.92 3.23
CA ARG A 163 -7.29 14.88 4.28
C ARG A 163 -5.83 14.71 4.70
N LYS A 164 -5.10 15.81 4.75
CA LYS A 164 -3.72 15.83 5.26
C LYS A 164 -3.67 15.69 6.79
N ALA A 165 -4.74 16.08 7.46
CA ALA A 165 -4.92 15.96 8.91
C ALA A 165 -6.40 15.81 9.24
N VAL A 166 -6.71 15.12 10.33
CA VAL A 166 -8.07 14.91 10.84
C VAL A 166 -8.24 15.55 12.19
N SER A 167 -9.39 16.18 12.42
CA SER A 167 -9.75 16.76 13.70
C SER A 167 -10.16 15.67 14.71
N LYS A 168 -10.06 15.98 16.02
CA LYS A 168 -10.53 15.09 17.09
C LYS A 168 -11.99 14.68 16.87
N ARG A 169 -12.86 15.61 16.49
CA ARG A 169 -14.27 15.33 16.17
C ARG A 169 -14.41 14.29 15.06
N GLN A 170 -13.58 14.34 14.02
CA GLN A 170 -13.65 13.36 12.92
C GLN A 170 -13.17 11.97 13.36
N LEU A 171 -12.17 11.89 14.24
CA LEU A 171 -11.75 10.61 14.83
C LEU A 171 -12.89 9.98 15.66
N GLU A 172 -13.64 10.80 16.41
CA GLU A 172 -14.76 10.35 17.23
C GLU A 172 -15.99 9.96 16.40
N THR A 173 -16.31 10.72 15.34
CA THR A 173 -17.53 10.50 14.54
C THR A 173 -17.36 9.49 13.44
N HIS A 174 -16.14 9.30 12.95
CA HIS A 174 -15.78 8.37 11.87
C HIS A 174 -14.53 7.56 12.25
N PRO A 175 -14.58 6.79 13.37
CA PRO A 175 -13.43 6.01 13.81
C PRO A 175 -13.06 4.96 12.77
N ALA A 176 -11.78 4.94 12.42
CA ALA A 176 -11.29 4.00 11.42
C ALA A 176 -11.12 2.60 12.01
N HIS A 177 -11.38 1.61 11.20
CA HIS A 177 -11.24 0.20 11.49
C HIS A 177 -10.55 -0.50 10.32
N VAL A 178 -9.72 -1.50 10.60
CA VAL A 178 -9.05 -2.30 9.57
C VAL A 178 -9.42 -3.76 9.74
N ARG A 179 -9.81 -4.39 8.66
CA ARG A 179 -9.90 -5.84 8.53
C ARG A 179 -8.69 -6.33 7.76
N LEU A 180 -7.76 -6.96 8.48
CA LEU A 180 -6.60 -7.60 7.86
C LEU A 180 -7.04 -8.92 7.22
N TYR A 181 -6.51 -9.22 6.04
CA TYR A 181 -6.81 -10.45 5.31
C TYR A 181 -5.57 -11.08 4.67
N ASP A 182 -4.43 -10.36 4.58
CA ASP A 182 -3.21 -10.90 4.01
C ASP A 182 -1.96 -10.34 4.70
N ALA A 183 -0.86 -11.08 4.61
CA ALA A 183 0.45 -10.69 5.09
C ALA A 183 1.50 -10.97 4.02
N LEU A 184 2.15 -9.90 3.51
CA LEU A 184 3.22 -10.03 2.52
C LEU A 184 4.58 -10.25 3.18
N LEU A 185 4.77 -9.63 4.33
CA LEU A 185 5.97 -9.74 5.15
C LEU A 185 5.58 -9.81 6.62
N LEU A 186 6.18 -10.71 7.38
CA LEU A 186 5.98 -10.79 8.82
C LEU A 186 7.31 -11.12 9.50
N GLU A 187 7.72 -10.27 10.45
CA GLU A 187 9.00 -10.43 11.18
C GLU A 187 10.20 -10.55 10.22
N GLY A 188 10.20 -9.76 9.14
CA GLY A 188 11.23 -9.80 8.12
C GLY A 188 11.17 -10.99 7.16
N ARG A 189 10.23 -11.94 7.33
CA ARG A 189 10.03 -13.08 6.46
C ARG A 189 9.04 -12.77 5.36
N ASP A 190 9.45 -12.93 4.11
CA ASP A 190 8.57 -12.81 2.94
C ASP A 190 7.62 -14.00 2.85
N LEU A 191 6.32 -13.74 2.79
CA LEU A 191 5.25 -14.75 2.77
C LEU A 191 4.55 -14.87 1.41
N ARG A 192 4.93 -14.07 0.42
CA ARG A 192 4.23 -13.98 -0.88
C ARG A 192 4.28 -15.27 -1.71
N GLU A 193 5.22 -16.15 -1.43
CA GLU A 193 5.40 -17.43 -2.15
C GLU A 193 5.06 -18.64 -1.28
N GLN A 194 4.28 -18.46 -0.21
CA GLN A 194 3.96 -19.52 0.75
C GLN A 194 2.49 -19.91 0.74
#